data_6c5bb14a9cf0807e35dcd716ab176e82
#
_entry.id   6c5bb14a9cf0807e35dcd716ab176e82
#
_cell.length_a   1.000
_cell.length_b   1.000
_cell.length_c   1.000
_cell.angle_alpha   90.00
_cell.angle_beta   90.00
_cell.angle_gamma   90.00
#
_symmetry.space_group_name_H-M   'P 1'
#
loop_
_entity.id
_entity.type
_entity.pdbx_description
1 polymer ?
#
loop_
_entity_poly.entity_id
_entity_poly.type
_entity_poly.pdbx_seq_one_letter_code
_entity_poly.pdbx_strand_id
1 'polypeptide(L)'
;MPPEEPPTVEGAYDRLAETYERQEDDPYCADLEFPAMTDLVPDVAGKRVLDAGCGHGRYAEWLADHGADVVAVDENAEMLDRAERRVGDRAALHRADITEPLAFAADGEFDGVVCGLSLHYVEDWREPFAEFARILAPGGFLVFSAQHPVDEYVAFDAEDYFAVERETMTWPAADGEVDVPFYRRPFAEAVNPLLQTGFRLDELVEPKPRPTFEDAKPESYEKRLRYPTFLCVRASVRK
;
A
#
# COMPACT_ATOMS: atom_id res chain seq x y z
N MET A 1 -18.53 -31.62 -6.44
CA MET A 1 -18.18 -30.28 -6.92
C MET A 1 -16.67 -30.26 -7.13
N PRO A 2 -16.12 -29.70 -8.18
CA PRO A 2 -14.68 -29.43 -8.23
C PRO A 2 -14.32 -28.56 -7.01
N PRO A 3 -13.12 -28.66 -6.45
CA PRO A 3 -12.69 -27.74 -5.41
C PRO A 3 -12.81 -26.31 -5.96
N GLU A 4 -13.40 -25.40 -5.19
CA GLU A 4 -13.38 -23.99 -5.51
C GLU A 4 -11.91 -23.55 -5.59
N GLU A 5 -11.56 -22.83 -6.65
CA GLU A 5 -10.23 -22.27 -6.78
C GLU A 5 -10.01 -21.27 -5.61
N PRO A 6 -8.81 -21.27 -5.01
CA PRO A 6 -8.53 -20.34 -3.92
C PRO A 6 -8.69 -18.89 -4.40
N PRO A 7 -9.17 -17.96 -3.54
CA PRO A 7 -9.33 -16.57 -3.92
C PRO A 7 -7.99 -15.95 -4.36
N THR A 8 -8.05 -15.10 -5.38
CA THR A 8 -6.91 -14.32 -5.86
C THR A 8 -7.12 -12.85 -5.51
N VAL A 9 -6.04 -12.07 -5.39
CA VAL A 9 -6.11 -10.62 -5.16
C VAL A 9 -6.83 -9.94 -6.31
N GLU A 10 -6.43 -10.21 -7.55
CA GLU A 10 -7.05 -9.65 -8.78
C GLU A 10 -8.55 -9.90 -8.80
N GLY A 11 -8.99 -11.16 -8.66
CA GLY A 11 -10.41 -11.52 -8.69
C GLY A 11 -11.22 -10.93 -7.53
N ALA A 12 -10.59 -10.70 -6.36
CA ALA A 12 -11.23 -10.01 -5.26
C ALA A 12 -11.44 -8.53 -5.58
N TYR A 13 -10.44 -7.86 -6.14
CA TYR A 13 -10.53 -6.44 -6.51
C TYR A 13 -11.46 -6.17 -7.69
N ASP A 14 -11.63 -7.10 -8.62
CA ASP A 14 -12.67 -7.00 -9.67
C ASP A 14 -14.07 -6.86 -9.04
N ARG A 15 -14.36 -7.61 -7.98
CA ARG A 15 -15.64 -7.54 -7.26
C ARG A 15 -15.74 -6.34 -6.31
N LEU A 16 -14.63 -5.90 -5.76
CA LEU A 16 -14.58 -4.74 -4.86
C LEU A 16 -14.65 -3.41 -5.60
N ALA A 17 -14.26 -3.38 -6.87
CA ALA A 17 -14.11 -2.15 -7.64
C ALA A 17 -15.30 -1.19 -7.52
N GLU A 18 -16.55 -1.67 -7.57
CA GLU A 18 -17.76 -0.83 -7.45
C GLU A 18 -17.95 -0.20 -6.05
N THR A 19 -17.41 -0.85 -5.00
CA THR A 19 -17.57 -0.40 -3.61
C THR A 19 -16.31 0.28 -3.06
N TYR A 20 -15.18 0.11 -3.76
CA TYR A 20 -13.87 0.53 -3.26
C TYR A 20 -13.73 2.05 -3.11
N GLU A 21 -14.38 2.84 -3.96
CA GLU A 21 -14.41 4.30 -3.81
C GLU A 21 -15.01 4.75 -2.46
N ARG A 22 -15.94 3.96 -1.90
CA ARG A 22 -16.50 4.21 -0.56
C ARG A 22 -15.54 3.85 0.57
N GLN A 23 -14.51 3.04 0.29
CA GLN A 23 -13.51 2.68 1.28
C GLN A 23 -12.48 3.79 1.52
N GLU A 24 -12.37 4.76 0.59
CA GLU A 24 -11.57 5.96 0.84
C GLU A 24 -12.05 6.76 2.04
N ASP A 25 -13.37 6.80 2.20
CA ASP A 25 -14.01 7.49 3.31
C ASP A 25 -14.01 6.62 4.58
N ASP A 26 -13.50 5.36 4.51
CA ASP A 26 -13.35 4.57 5.72
C ASP A 26 -12.34 5.28 6.64
N PRO A 27 -12.74 5.55 7.89
CA PRO A 27 -11.91 6.28 8.85
C PRO A 27 -10.52 5.67 9.07
N TYR A 28 -10.35 4.36 8.90
CA TYR A 28 -9.03 3.74 8.98
C TYR A 28 -8.08 4.28 7.91
N CYS A 29 -8.55 4.43 6.68
CA CYS A 29 -7.75 5.03 5.62
C CYS A 29 -7.71 6.56 5.74
N ALA A 30 -8.85 7.21 5.97
CA ALA A 30 -8.96 8.68 5.95
C ALA A 30 -8.30 9.37 7.14
N ASP A 31 -8.38 8.78 8.34
CA ASP A 31 -7.95 9.41 9.59
C ASP A 31 -6.68 8.80 10.21
N LEU A 32 -6.20 7.65 9.71
CA LEU A 32 -4.96 7.03 10.21
C LEU A 32 -3.91 6.92 9.10
N GLU A 33 -4.18 6.12 8.07
CA GLU A 33 -3.14 5.71 7.12
C GLU A 33 -2.75 6.85 6.18
N PHE A 34 -3.68 7.40 5.43
CA PHE A 34 -3.41 8.41 4.41
C PHE A 34 -2.74 9.67 4.95
N PRO A 35 -3.17 10.25 6.09
CA PRO A 35 -2.46 11.38 6.68
C PRO A 35 -1.03 11.07 7.10
N ALA A 36 -0.80 9.88 7.68
CA ALA A 36 0.54 9.48 8.11
C ALA A 36 1.48 9.26 6.91
N MET A 37 0.95 8.67 5.84
CA MET A 37 1.70 8.48 4.60
C MET A 37 2.06 9.81 3.94
N THR A 38 1.09 10.71 3.78
CA THR A 38 1.32 12.03 3.15
C THR A 38 2.26 12.91 3.98
N ASP A 39 2.22 12.82 5.31
CA ASP A 39 3.17 13.53 6.19
C ASP A 39 4.61 12.98 6.05
N LEU A 40 4.78 11.71 5.68
CA LEU A 40 6.09 11.08 5.43
C LEU A 40 6.65 11.43 4.04
N VAL A 41 5.82 11.73 3.05
CA VAL A 41 6.27 12.08 1.71
C VAL A 41 6.98 13.43 1.73
N PRO A 42 8.25 13.54 1.26
CA PRO A 42 8.95 14.82 1.19
C PRO A 42 8.34 15.72 0.11
N ASP A 43 8.85 16.95 -0.04
CA ASP A 43 8.46 17.83 -1.14
C ASP A 43 8.69 17.13 -2.49
N VAL A 44 7.61 17.01 -3.28
CA VAL A 44 7.57 16.30 -4.56
C VAL A 44 7.43 17.22 -5.77
N ALA A 45 7.37 18.53 -5.57
CA ALA A 45 7.21 19.49 -6.67
C ALA A 45 8.33 19.34 -7.70
N GLY A 46 7.96 19.02 -8.94
CA GLY A 46 8.88 18.80 -10.06
C GLY A 46 9.67 17.48 -10.00
N LYS A 47 9.36 16.59 -9.08
CA LYS A 47 9.98 15.25 -8.98
C LYS A 47 9.15 14.22 -9.73
N ARG A 48 9.85 13.22 -10.27
CA ARG A 48 9.22 12.04 -10.88
C ARG A 48 8.96 10.98 -9.84
N VAL A 49 7.69 10.66 -9.60
CA VAL A 49 7.28 9.76 -8.52
C VAL A 49 6.42 8.62 -9.05
N LEU A 50 6.74 7.39 -8.63
CA LEU A 50 5.93 6.20 -8.88
C LEU A 50 4.92 6.02 -7.75
N ASP A 51 3.64 5.85 -8.07
CA ASP A 51 2.60 5.30 -7.20
C ASP A 51 2.46 3.80 -7.51
N ALA A 52 2.99 2.94 -6.63
CA ALA A 52 3.11 1.50 -6.83
C ALA A 52 1.97 0.75 -6.14
N GLY A 53 1.13 0.05 -6.92
CA GLY A 53 -0.14 -0.50 -6.46
C GLY A 53 -1.14 0.62 -6.20
N CYS A 54 -1.35 1.45 -7.23
CA CYS A 54 -2.08 2.73 -7.08
C CYS A 54 -3.58 2.58 -6.82
N GLY A 55 -4.13 1.36 -7.03
CA GLY A 55 -5.56 1.13 -6.92
C GLY A 55 -6.34 2.11 -7.80
N HIS A 56 -7.33 2.78 -7.21
CA HIS A 56 -8.16 3.79 -7.88
C HIS A 56 -7.51 5.20 -7.94
N GLY A 57 -6.19 5.33 -7.66
CA GLY A 57 -5.40 6.53 -7.91
C GLY A 57 -5.41 7.61 -6.83
N ARG A 58 -5.70 7.28 -5.57
CA ARG A 58 -5.74 8.25 -4.47
C ARG A 58 -4.40 8.95 -4.24
N TYR A 59 -3.30 8.18 -4.16
CA TYR A 59 -1.96 8.75 -4.01
C TYR A 59 -1.49 9.42 -5.29
N ALA A 60 -1.79 8.84 -6.46
CA ALA A 60 -1.48 9.48 -7.74
C ALA A 60 -2.11 10.88 -7.87
N GLU A 61 -3.38 11.04 -7.47
CA GLU A 61 -4.05 12.34 -7.44
C GLU A 61 -3.35 13.31 -6.47
N TRP A 62 -3.10 12.87 -5.23
CA TRP A 62 -2.44 13.70 -4.24
C TRP A 62 -1.04 14.15 -4.69
N LEU A 63 -0.25 13.25 -5.25
CA LEU A 63 1.09 13.55 -5.78
C LEU A 63 1.02 14.57 -6.93
N ALA A 64 0.08 14.41 -7.87
CA ALA A 64 -0.13 15.33 -8.98
C ALA A 64 -0.56 16.73 -8.48
N ASP A 65 -1.45 16.80 -7.48
CA ASP A 65 -1.87 18.04 -6.86
C ASP A 65 -0.72 18.77 -6.14
N HIS A 66 0.32 18.03 -5.73
CA HIS A 66 1.56 18.58 -5.14
C HIS A 66 2.69 18.80 -6.16
N GLY A 67 2.36 18.70 -7.47
CA GLY A 67 3.27 19.08 -8.55
C GLY A 67 4.29 18.04 -8.95
N ALA A 68 4.08 16.78 -8.60
CA ALA A 68 4.91 15.67 -9.09
C ALA A 68 4.61 15.33 -10.57
N ASP A 69 5.63 14.82 -11.29
CA ASP A 69 5.46 14.05 -12.53
C ASP A 69 5.15 12.60 -12.13
N VAL A 70 3.86 12.21 -12.21
CA VAL A 70 3.36 10.96 -11.64
C VAL A 70 3.30 9.86 -12.69
N VAL A 71 3.87 8.72 -12.33
CA VAL A 71 3.60 7.43 -12.97
C VAL A 71 2.91 6.54 -11.95
N ALA A 72 1.84 5.85 -12.34
CA ALA A 72 1.11 4.98 -11.42
C ALA A 72 0.93 3.58 -12.03
N VAL A 73 1.03 2.55 -11.20
CA VAL A 73 0.90 1.17 -11.64
C VAL A 73 -0.02 0.37 -10.72
N ASP A 74 -0.79 -0.51 -11.35
CA ASP A 74 -1.59 -1.53 -10.66
C ASP A 74 -1.70 -2.77 -11.56
N GLU A 75 -1.86 -3.95 -10.98
CA GLU A 75 -2.11 -5.18 -11.75
C GLU A 75 -3.56 -5.28 -12.21
N ASN A 76 -4.49 -4.68 -11.45
CA ASN A 76 -5.93 -4.78 -11.68
C ASN A 76 -6.41 -3.72 -12.68
N ALA A 77 -7.01 -4.18 -13.78
CA ALA A 77 -7.47 -3.31 -14.87
C ALA A 77 -8.64 -2.40 -14.44
N GLU A 78 -9.58 -2.92 -13.62
CA GLU A 78 -10.74 -2.15 -13.15
C GLU A 78 -10.30 -1.01 -12.22
N MET A 79 -9.26 -1.24 -11.41
CA MET A 79 -8.66 -0.20 -10.58
C MET A 79 -7.99 0.87 -11.43
N LEU A 80 -7.24 0.49 -12.47
CA LEU A 80 -6.63 1.45 -13.39
C LEU A 80 -7.66 2.28 -14.16
N ASP A 81 -8.79 1.69 -14.57
CA ASP A 81 -9.88 2.43 -15.20
C ASP A 81 -10.48 3.49 -14.26
N ARG A 82 -10.48 3.24 -12.95
CA ARG A 82 -10.91 4.21 -11.93
C ARG A 82 -9.84 5.26 -11.69
N ALA A 83 -8.58 4.85 -11.62
CA ALA A 83 -7.46 5.77 -11.52
C ALA A 83 -7.45 6.74 -12.71
N GLU A 84 -7.67 6.27 -13.95
CA GLU A 84 -7.75 7.11 -15.13
C GLU A 84 -8.86 8.16 -15.03
N ARG A 85 -10.05 7.76 -14.56
CA ARG A 85 -11.16 8.71 -14.33
C ARG A 85 -10.85 9.77 -13.29
N ARG A 86 -10.03 9.43 -12.27
CA ARG A 86 -9.64 10.33 -11.18
C ARG A 86 -8.54 11.28 -11.59
N VAL A 87 -7.45 10.76 -12.14
CA VAL A 87 -6.25 11.56 -12.42
C VAL A 87 -6.22 12.13 -13.84
N GLY A 88 -6.90 11.51 -14.80
CA GLY A 88 -6.88 11.92 -16.21
C GLY A 88 -5.46 11.93 -16.76
N ASP A 89 -5.11 13.00 -17.47
CA ASP A 89 -3.81 13.23 -18.07
C ASP A 89 -2.73 13.73 -17.08
N ARG A 90 -3.05 13.81 -15.78
CA ARG A 90 -2.11 14.24 -14.74
C ARG A 90 -1.14 13.16 -14.29
N ALA A 91 -1.37 11.89 -14.66
CA ALA A 91 -0.48 10.78 -14.39
C ALA A 91 -0.41 9.82 -15.57
N ALA A 92 0.76 9.19 -15.79
CA ALA A 92 0.90 8.08 -16.72
C ALA A 92 0.54 6.77 -16.00
N LEU A 93 -0.42 6.01 -16.56
CA LEU A 93 -0.88 4.77 -15.96
C LEU A 93 -0.32 3.55 -16.70
N HIS A 94 0.16 2.56 -15.96
CA HIS A 94 0.66 1.31 -16.50
C HIS A 94 0.02 0.12 -15.77
N ARG A 95 -0.35 -0.91 -16.52
CA ARG A 95 -0.72 -2.19 -15.93
C ARG A 95 0.54 -3.03 -15.71
N ALA A 96 0.90 -3.28 -14.44
CA ALA A 96 2.06 -4.07 -14.06
C ALA A 96 1.90 -4.65 -12.65
N ASP A 97 2.51 -5.82 -12.44
CA ASP A 97 2.69 -6.43 -11.12
C ASP A 97 3.96 -5.86 -10.49
N ILE A 98 3.87 -5.37 -9.25
CA ILE A 98 5.00 -4.79 -8.53
C ILE A 98 6.03 -5.84 -8.06
N THR A 99 5.71 -7.13 -8.16
CA THR A 99 6.64 -8.24 -7.88
C THR A 99 7.51 -8.57 -9.10
N GLU A 100 7.15 -8.08 -10.28
CA GLU A 100 7.87 -8.30 -11.53
C GLU A 100 8.69 -7.05 -11.93
N PRO A 101 9.71 -7.20 -12.78
CA PRO A 101 10.46 -6.05 -13.28
C PRO A 101 9.56 -5.06 -14.03
N LEU A 102 9.58 -3.79 -13.61
CA LEU A 102 8.83 -2.71 -14.24
C LEU A 102 9.52 -2.28 -15.53
N ALA A 103 9.21 -2.97 -16.64
CA ALA A 103 9.89 -2.83 -17.93
C ALA A 103 9.81 -1.42 -18.55
N PHE A 104 8.87 -0.59 -18.11
CA PHE A 104 8.74 0.81 -18.55
C PHE A 104 9.69 1.76 -17.81
N ALA A 105 10.31 1.32 -16.69
CA ALA A 105 11.13 2.14 -15.82
C ALA A 105 12.63 1.81 -15.98
N ALA A 106 13.43 2.81 -16.28
CA ALA A 106 14.89 2.68 -16.31
C ALA A 106 15.52 2.75 -14.92
N ASP A 107 16.78 2.29 -14.80
CA ASP A 107 17.54 2.40 -13.57
C ASP A 107 17.73 3.87 -13.17
N GLY A 108 17.37 4.21 -11.92
CA GLY A 108 17.55 5.56 -11.38
C GLY A 108 16.65 6.63 -11.99
N GLU A 109 15.54 6.25 -12.61
CA GLU A 109 14.63 7.17 -13.30
C GLU A 109 13.74 7.98 -12.36
N PHE A 110 13.42 7.45 -11.17
CA PHE A 110 12.47 8.03 -10.23
C PHE A 110 13.17 8.69 -9.04
N ASP A 111 12.63 9.84 -8.61
CA ASP A 111 13.04 10.52 -7.38
C ASP A 111 12.37 9.91 -6.15
N GLY A 112 11.21 9.28 -6.32
CA GLY A 112 10.44 8.67 -5.23
C GLY A 112 9.51 7.55 -5.68
N VAL A 113 9.19 6.69 -4.71
CA VAL A 113 8.14 5.66 -4.81
C VAL A 113 7.20 5.83 -3.62
N VAL A 114 5.91 5.81 -3.87
CA VAL A 114 4.85 5.69 -2.85
C VAL A 114 4.14 4.36 -3.07
N CYS A 115 3.91 3.58 -2.00
CA CYS A 115 3.26 2.28 -2.06
C CYS A 115 2.30 2.13 -0.86
N GLY A 116 1.05 2.55 -1.04
CA GLY A 116 0.03 2.54 0.02
C GLY A 116 -0.74 1.23 0.07
N LEU A 117 -0.69 0.50 1.19
CA LEU A 117 -1.50 -0.71 1.45
C LEU A 117 -1.50 -1.77 0.32
N SER A 118 -0.38 -1.94 -0.37
CA SER A 118 -0.24 -2.93 -1.46
C SER A 118 0.70 -4.08 -1.11
N LEU A 119 1.76 -3.82 -0.35
CA LEU A 119 2.78 -4.83 -0.06
C LEU A 119 2.27 -6.05 0.73
N HIS A 120 1.21 -5.91 1.52
CA HIS A 120 0.68 -7.06 2.27
C HIS A 120 0.04 -8.14 1.38
N TYR A 121 -0.18 -7.87 0.09
CA TYR A 121 -0.57 -8.88 -0.91
C TYR A 121 0.61 -9.66 -1.47
N VAL A 122 1.84 -9.23 -1.21
CA VAL A 122 3.07 -9.84 -1.70
C VAL A 122 3.68 -10.76 -0.63
N GLU A 123 4.04 -11.99 -1.00
CA GLU A 123 4.65 -12.96 -0.08
C GLU A 123 6.08 -12.54 0.31
N ASP A 124 6.93 -12.26 -0.67
CA ASP A 124 8.33 -11.84 -0.44
C ASP A 124 8.55 -10.38 -0.80
N TRP A 125 8.70 -9.51 0.20
CA TRP A 125 8.93 -8.08 -0.01
C TRP A 125 10.31 -7.73 -0.54
N ARG A 126 11.23 -8.69 -0.63
CA ARG A 126 12.54 -8.45 -1.26
C ARG A 126 12.42 -8.16 -2.75
N GLU A 127 11.47 -8.80 -3.43
CA GLU A 127 11.25 -8.60 -4.87
C GLU A 127 10.85 -7.15 -5.21
N PRO A 128 9.73 -6.60 -4.68
CA PRO A 128 9.36 -5.21 -4.96
C PRO A 128 10.38 -4.21 -4.41
N PHE A 129 10.98 -4.45 -3.24
CA PHE A 129 11.98 -3.51 -2.73
C PHE A 129 13.27 -3.49 -3.58
N ALA A 130 13.70 -4.61 -4.14
CA ALA A 130 14.84 -4.64 -5.06
C ALA A 130 14.54 -3.86 -6.34
N GLU A 131 13.33 -3.99 -6.87
CA GLU A 131 12.90 -3.26 -8.05
C GLU A 131 12.76 -1.76 -7.78
N PHE A 132 12.16 -1.38 -6.64
CA PHE A 132 12.09 0.02 -6.22
C PHE A 132 13.49 0.62 -6.04
N ALA A 133 14.44 -0.14 -5.46
CA ALA A 133 15.82 0.33 -5.33
C ALA A 133 16.50 0.51 -6.69
N ARG A 134 16.21 -0.32 -7.70
CA ARG A 134 16.73 -0.22 -9.07
C ARG A 134 16.26 1.05 -9.76
N ILE A 135 14.95 1.33 -9.71
CA ILE A 135 14.37 2.47 -10.43
C ILE A 135 14.59 3.81 -9.75
N LEU A 136 14.91 3.82 -8.45
CA LEU A 136 15.16 5.05 -7.69
C LEU A 136 16.55 5.63 -7.98
N ALA A 137 16.60 6.93 -8.19
CA ALA A 137 17.83 7.69 -8.26
C ALA A 137 18.60 7.62 -6.92
N PRO A 138 19.92 7.77 -6.91
CA PRO A 138 20.70 7.81 -5.67
C PRO A 138 20.17 8.87 -4.68
N GLY A 139 19.76 8.43 -3.50
CA GLY A 139 19.12 9.27 -2.50
C GLY A 139 17.62 9.50 -2.70
N GLY A 140 17.01 8.81 -3.67
CA GLY A 140 15.57 8.76 -3.86
C GLY A 140 14.87 8.12 -2.66
N PHE A 141 13.61 8.47 -2.45
CA PHE A 141 12.83 8.01 -1.30
C PHE A 141 11.82 6.92 -1.67
N LEU A 142 11.53 6.08 -0.69
CA LEU A 142 10.38 5.16 -0.67
C LEU A 142 9.52 5.50 0.53
N VAL A 143 8.22 5.69 0.33
CA VAL A 143 7.23 5.76 1.40
C VAL A 143 6.21 4.67 1.18
N PHE A 144 6.01 3.81 2.18
CA PHE A 144 5.02 2.74 2.07
C PHE A 144 4.23 2.53 3.36
N SER A 145 3.05 1.97 3.23
CA SER A 145 2.24 1.50 4.34
C SER A 145 1.86 0.02 4.19
N ALA A 146 1.63 -0.61 5.32
CA ALA A 146 1.09 -1.96 5.40
C ALA A 146 0.25 -2.12 6.66
N GLN A 147 -0.54 -3.19 6.72
CA GLN A 147 -1.16 -3.63 7.96
C GLN A 147 -0.08 -3.88 9.02
N HIS A 148 -0.39 -3.55 10.28
CA HIS A 148 0.60 -3.68 11.34
C HIS A 148 0.71 -5.14 11.79
N PRO A 149 1.92 -5.74 11.85
CA PRO A 149 2.12 -7.15 12.20
C PRO A 149 1.49 -7.58 13.54
N VAL A 150 1.42 -6.67 14.52
CA VAL A 150 0.79 -6.95 15.83
C VAL A 150 -0.73 -6.99 15.71
N ASP A 151 -1.33 -6.10 14.91
CA ASP A 151 -2.80 -6.11 14.72
C ASP A 151 -3.24 -7.38 13.98
N GLU A 152 -2.49 -7.78 12.95
CA GLU A 152 -2.73 -9.02 12.21
C GLU A 152 -2.58 -10.25 13.11
N TYR A 153 -1.50 -10.33 13.90
CA TYR A 153 -1.27 -11.44 14.81
C TYR A 153 -2.44 -11.64 15.79
N VAL A 154 -2.95 -10.53 16.35
CA VAL A 154 -4.08 -10.57 17.29
C VAL A 154 -5.41 -10.83 16.58
N ALA A 155 -5.62 -10.24 15.38
CA ALA A 155 -6.88 -10.34 14.66
C ALA A 155 -7.14 -11.75 14.12
N PHE A 156 -6.08 -12.47 13.72
CA PHE A 156 -6.19 -13.81 13.12
C PHE A 156 -5.87 -14.95 14.11
N ASP A 157 -5.68 -14.64 15.41
CA ASP A 157 -5.37 -15.65 16.46
C ASP A 157 -4.23 -16.59 16.04
N ALA A 158 -3.18 -16.01 15.47
CA ALA A 158 -2.11 -16.74 14.82
C ALA A 158 -1.32 -17.59 15.83
N GLU A 159 -1.06 -18.86 15.51
CA GLU A 159 -0.31 -19.77 16.38
C GLU A 159 1.19 -19.46 16.39
N ASP A 160 1.76 -19.09 15.23
CA ASP A 160 3.18 -18.76 15.07
C ASP A 160 3.36 -17.32 14.59
N TYR A 161 3.85 -16.45 15.48
CA TYR A 161 4.16 -15.06 15.14
C TYR A 161 5.26 -14.94 14.07
N PHE A 162 6.22 -15.88 14.04
CA PHE A 162 7.38 -15.79 13.18
C PHE A 162 7.14 -16.27 11.75
N ALA A 163 6.04 -16.95 11.50
CA ALA A 163 5.68 -17.42 10.16
C ALA A 163 5.16 -16.27 9.28
N VAL A 164 5.52 -16.30 7.99
CA VAL A 164 4.80 -15.60 6.94
C VAL A 164 3.72 -16.53 6.44
N GLU A 165 2.46 -16.17 6.64
CA GLU A 165 1.32 -17.03 6.34
C GLU A 165 0.29 -16.29 5.52
N ARG A 166 -0.29 -17.01 4.56
CA ARG A 166 -1.39 -16.49 3.75
C ARG A 166 -2.69 -16.62 4.54
N GLU A 167 -3.31 -15.47 4.75
CA GLU A 167 -4.59 -15.30 5.43
C GLU A 167 -5.65 -14.80 4.47
N THR A 168 -6.89 -14.74 4.93
CA THR A 168 -8.02 -14.23 4.15
C THR A 168 -8.87 -13.32 5.01
N MET A 169 -9.13 -12.11 4.52
CA MET A 169 -10.13 -11.20 5.07
C MET A 169 -11.37 -11.20 4.21
N THR A 170 -12.54 -11.24 4.83
CA THR A 170 -13.82 -11.12 4.13
C THR A 170 -14.28 -9.66 4.16
N TRP A 171 -14.46 -9.07 2.98
CA TRP A 171 -14.90 -7.68 2.82
C TRP A 171 -16.28 -7.60 2.16
N PRO A 172 -17.09 -6.57 2.51
CA PRO A 172 -18.36 -6.34 1.84
C PRO A 172 -18.12 -5.88 0.39
N ALA A 173 -18.83 -6.49 -0.56
CA ALA A 173 -18.85 -6.13 -1.97
C ALA A 173 -20.27 -5.77 -2.40
N ALA A 174 -20.45 -5.26 -3.62
CA ALA A 174 -21.76 -4.88 -4.15
C ALA A 174 -22.74 -6.06 -4.24
N ASP A 175 -22.23 -7.24 -4.51
CA ASP A 175 -22.98 -8.49 -4.72
C ASP A 175 -22.92 -9.46 -3.51
N GLY A 176 -22.48 -8.98 -2.34
CA GLY A 176 -22.35 -9.78 -1.11
C GLY A 176 -21.02 -9.59 -0.40
N GLU A 177 -20.34 -10.68 -0.10
CA GLU A 177 -19.02 -10.68 0.52
C GLU A 177 -17.97 -11.24 -0.45
N VAL A 178 -16.72 -10.78 -0.30
CA VAL A 178 -15.59 -11.26 -1.06
C VAL A 178 -14.41 -11.54 -0.15
N ASP A 179 -13.77 -12.67 -0.39
CA ASP A 179 -12.56 -13.09 0.32
C ASP A 179 -11.33 -12.49 -0.35
N VAL A 180 -10.57 -11.71 0.40
CA VAL A 180 -9.34 -11.04 -0.03
C VAL A 180 -8.15 -11.73 0.63
N PRO A 181 -7.31 -12.42 -0.12
CA PRO A 181 -6.12 -13.05 0.43
C PRO A 181 -5.01 -12.01 0.65
N PHE A 182 -4.23 -12.18 1.71
CA PHE A 182 -3.06 -11.37 2.01
C PHE A 182 -2.04 -12.21 2.80
N TYR A 183 -0.84 -11.65 3.04
CA TYR A 183 0.21 -12.33 3.81
C TYR A 183 0.46 -11.63 5.13
N ARG A 184 0.11 -12.30 6.23
CA ARG A 184 0.54 -11.94 7.57
C ARG A 184 2.02 -12.22 7.75
N ARG A 185 2.74 -11.34 8.44
CA ARG A 185 4.18 -11.48 8.67
C ARG A 185 4.64 -10.91 10.01
N PRO A 186 5.74 -11.39 10.59
CA PRO A 186 6.34 -10.75 11.76
C PRO A 186 6.97 -9.40 11.39
N PHE A 187 7.14 -8.52 12.37
CA PHE A 187 7.72 -7.20 12.17
C PHE A 187 9.13 -7.24 11.52
N ALA A 188 9.92 -8.27 11.85
CA ALA A 188 11.22 -8.47 11.23
C ALA A 188 11.14 -8.68 9.71
N GLU A 189 10.11 -9.38 9.22
CA GLU A 189 9.85 -9.60 7.79
C GLU A 189 9.15 -8.41 7.11
N ALA A 190 8.72 -7.42 7.87
CA ALA A 190 8.26 -6.15 7.32
C ALA A 190 9.42 -5.13 7.13
N VAL A 191 10.52 -5.25 7.89
CA VAL A 191 11.60 -4.25 7.89
C VAL A 191 12.91 -4.78 7.29
N ASN A 192 13.31 -6.02 7.61
CA ASN A 192 14.61 -6.53 7.14
C ASN A 192 14.74 -6.63 5.62
N PRO A 193 13.71 -7.03 4.84
CA PRO A 193 13.79 -7.03 3.38
C PRO A 193 14.15 -5.66 2.80
N LEU A 194 13.59 -4.58 3.34
CA LEU A 194 13.91 -3.20 2.97
C LEU A 194 15.41 -2.90 3.15
N LEU A 195 15.98 -3.26 4.32
CA LEU A 195 17.38 -3.01 4.65
C LEU A 195 18.35 -3.87 3.79
N GLN A 196 17.93 -5.10 3.46
CA GLN A 196 18.72 -6.05 2.66
C GLN A 196 18.80 -5.65 1.18
N THR A 197 17.81 -4.92 0.67
CA THR A 197 17.74 -4.47 -0.72
C THR A 197 18.38 -3.09 -0.97
N GLY A 198 19.10 -2.54 0.02
CA GLY A 198 19.94 -1.35 -0.15
C GLY A 198 19.32 -0.06 0.37
N PHE A 199 18.16 -0.11 0.97
CA PHE A 199 17.54 1.04 1.62
C PHE A 199 18.15 1.32 3.00
N ARG A 200 18.03 2.57 3.42
CA ARG A 200 18.19 3.02 4.79
C ARG A 200 16.82 3.41 5.32
N LEU A 201 16.43 2.90 6.47
CA LEU A 201 15.24 3.36 7.18
C LEU A 201 15.48 4.79 7.68
N ASP A 202 14.64 5.73 7.27
CA ASP A 202 14.71 7.12 7.70
C ASP A 202 13.71 7.41 8.83
N GLU A 203 12.48 6.93 8.69
CA GLU A 203 11.42 7.13 9.67
C GLU A 203 10.40 5.98 9.65
N LEU A 204 9.88 5.63 10.81
CA LEU A 204 8.82 4.65 11.00
C LEU A 204 7.74 5.27 11.87
N VAL A 205 6.48 5.20 11.42
CA VAL A 205 5.32 5.75 12.10
C VAL A 205 4.27 4.66 12.29
N GLU A 206 3.78 4.56 13.52
CA GLU A 206 2.58 3.81 13.88
C GLU A 206 1.46 4.83 14.13
N PRO A 207 0.61 5.11 13.13
CA PRO A 207 -0.34 6.22 13.21
C PRO A 207 -1.39 5.99 14.30
N LYS A 208 -1.68 7.06 15.03
CA LYS A 208 -2.78 7.11 15.99
C LYS A 208 -3.99 7.79 15.36
N PRO A 209 -5.22 7.37 15.73
CA PRO A 209 -6.43 7.96 15.18
C PRO A 209 -6.53 9.44 15.52
N ARG A 210 -6.96 10.22 14.53
CA ARG A 210 -7.32 11.64 14.70
C ARG A 210 -8.65 11.75 15.46
N PRO A 211 -8.96 12.92 16.05
CA PRO A 211 -10.26 13.11 16.73
C PRO A 211 -11.48 12.83 15.83
N THR A 212 -11.39 13.09 14.53
CA THR A 212 -12.44 12.79 13.54
C THR A 212 -12.76 11.29 13.44
N PHE A 213 -11.79 10.43 13.73
CA PHE A 213 -12.00 8.98 13.81
C PHE A 213 -12.96 8.60 14.96
N GLU A 214 -12.90 9.33 16.11
CA GLU A 214 -13.79 9.08 17.25
C GLU A 214 -15.25 9.31 16.88
N ASP A 215 -15.54 10.38 16.11
CA ASP A 215 -16.88 10.69 15.64
C ASP A 215 -17.43 9.61 14.71
N ALA A 216 -16.58 9.03 13.85
CA ALA A 216 -16.97 8.04 12.84
C ALA A 216 -16.97 6.58 13.38
N LYS A 217 -16.03 6.23 14.27
CA LYS A 217 -15.82 4.88 14.81
C LYS A 217 -15.58 4.89 16.33
N PRO A 218 -16.53 5.39 17.15
CA PRO A 218 -16.33 5.56 18.60
C PRO A 218 -15.96 4.27 19.33
N GLU A 219 -16.54 3.13 18.93
CA GLU A 219 -16.26 1.82 19.54
C GLU A 219 -14.81 1.35 19.29
N SER A 220 -14.20 1.78 18.20
CA SER A 220 -12.83 1.40 17.81
C SER A 220 -11.79 2.39 18.33
N TYR A 221 -12.15 3.64 18.58
CA TYR A 221 -11.23 4.73 18.89
C TYR A 221 -10.30 4.42 20.08
N GLU A 222 -10.86 4.04 21.22
CA GLU A 222 -10.11 3.69 22.44
C GLU A 222 -9.16 2.50 22.22
N LYS A 223 -9.55 1.53 21.40
CA LYS A 223 -8.70 0.40 21.04
C LYS A 223 -7.52 0.89 20.19
N ARG A 224 -7.77 1.72 19.19
CA ARG A 224 -6.75 2.19 18.23
C ARG A 224 -5.79 3.23 18.82
N LEU A 225 -6.14 3.87 19.93
CA LEU A 225 -5.20 4.66 20.72
C LEU A 225 -4.12 3.82 21.41
N ARG A 226 -4.34 2.51 21.58
CA ARG A 226 -3.49 1.58 22.35
C ARG A 226 -2.82 0.51 21.49
N TYR A 227 -3.42 0.20 20.34
CA TYR A 227 -2.95 -0.84 19.43
C TYR A 227 -2.78 -0.26 18.03
N PRO A 228 -1.59 -0.39 17.42
CA PRO A 228 -1.35 0.12 16.07
C PRO A 228 -2.16 -0.67 15.05
N THR A 229 -2.64 0.02 14.01
CA THR A 229 -3.37 -0.60 12.88
C THR A 229 -2.47 -0.71 11.66
N PHE A 230 -1.67 0.32 11.42
CA PHE A 230 -0.80 0.42 10.27
C PHE A 230 0.64 0.66 10.67
N LEU A 231 1.53 0.23 9.80
CA LEU A 231 2.94 0.55 9.79
C LEU A 231 3.19 1.45 8.57
N CYS A 232 3.64 2.68 8.80
CA CYS A 232 4.03 3.61 7.74
C CYS A 232 5.53 3.86 7.82
N VAL A 233 6.22 3.79 6.70
CA VAL A 233 7.68 3.82 6.66
C VAL A 233 8.16 4.78 5.57
N ARG A 234 9.14 5.62 5.91
CA ARG A 234 9.99 6.31 4.95
C ARG A 234 11.39 5.73 4.96
N ALA A 235 11.91 5.46 3.78
CA ALA A 235 13.26 4.98 3.56
C ALA A 235 13.90 5.70 2.37
N SER A 236 15.22 5.63 2.26
CA SER A 236 15.95 6.19 1.11
C SER A 236 17.00 5.22 0.59
N VAL A 237 17.24 5.25 -0.73
CA VAL A 237 18.33 4.47 -1.34
C VAL A 237 19.68 5.04 -0.86
N ARG A 238 20.59 4.16 -0.43
CA ARG A 238 21.94 4.56 -0.03
C ARG A 238 22.68 5.19 -1.22
N LYS A 239 23.32 6.32 -0.98
CA LYS A 239 24.16 7.01 -1.97
C LYS A 239 25.42 6.21 -2.27
#